data_62af309d0dd42014cd6f463d0ec4eacc
#
_entry.id   62af309d0dd42014cd6f463d0ec4eacc
#
_cell.length_a   1.000
_cell.length_b   1.000
_cell.length_c   1.000
_cell.angle_alpha   90.00
_cell.angle_beta   90.00
_cell.angle_gamma   90.00
#
_symmetry.space_group_name_H-M   'P 1'
#
loop_
_entity.id
_entity.type
_entity.pdbx_description
1 polymer ?
#
loop_
_entity_poly.entity_id
_entity_poly.type
_entity_poly.pdbx_seq_one_letter_code
_entity_poly.pdbx_strand_id
1 'polypeptide(L)' 'MEERLQKYLASCGVASRRKCEEFILQGKVKVNGEVKTELGIKVDPQKDVVEFNR' A
#
# COMPACT_ATOMS: atom_id res chain seq x y z
N MET A 1 -13.68 3.87 5.16
CA MET A 1 -12.94 5.14 5.07
C MET A 1 -11.62 4.93 4.36
N GLU A 2 -11.27 5.89 3.52
CA GLU A 2 -10.00 5.81 2.79
C GLU A 2 -8.83 6.24 3.66
N GLU A 3 -7.70 5.60 3.44
CA GLU A 3 -6.46 6.01 4.08
C GLU A 3 -5.30 5.82 3.09
N ARG A 4 -4.18 6.46 3.38
CA ARG A 4 -3.03 6.36 2.50
C ARG A 4 -2.49 4.93 2.48
N LEU A 5 -2.07 4.49 1.31
CA LEU A 5 -1.60 3.12 1.12
C LEU A 5 -0.45 2.76 2.06
N GLN A 6 0.53 3.65 2.22
CA GLN A 6 1.65 3.38 3.13
C GLN A 6 1.19 3.27 4.58
N LYS A 7 0.20 4.06 4.98
CA LYS A 7 -0.33 3.98 6.34
C LYS A 7 -1.03 2.64 6.55
N TYR A 8 -1.83 2.22 5.58
CA TYR A 8 -2.53 0.95 5.65
C TYR A 8 -1.56 -0.22 5.77
N LEU A 9 -0.52 -0.24 4.92
CA LEU A 9 0.49 -1.29 4.96
C LEU A 9 1.21 -1.33 6.30
N ALA A 10 1.55 -0.18 6.85
CA ALA A 10 2.22 -0.10 8.15
C ALA A 10 1.31 -0.63 9.26
N SER A 11 0.02 -0.31 9.21
CA SER A 11 -0.93 -0.80 10.22
C SER A 11 -1.16 -2.30 10.12
N CYS A 12 -0.92 -2.89 8.95
CA CYS A 12 -1.00 -4.33 8.76
C CYS A 12 0.26 -5.07 9.22
N GLY A 13 1.27 -4.35 9.67
CA GLY A 13 2.50 -4.96 10.16
C GLY A 13 3.49 -5.36 9.09
N VAL A 14 3.35 -4.84 7.87
CA VAL A 14 4.26 -5.16 6.77
C VAL A 14 5.66 -4.61 7.06
N ALA A 15 5.73 -3.32 7.43
CA ALA A 15 6.97 -2.65 7.75
C ALA A 15 6.62 -1.28 8.35
N SER A 16 7.64 -0.47 8.65
CA SER A 16 7.41 0.91 9.07
C SER A 16 6.78 1.68 7.90
N ARG A 17 6.13 2.81 8.19
CA ARG A 17 5.51 3.63 7.15
C ARG A 17 6.53 4.02 6.08
N ARG A 18 7.72 4.43 6.50
CA ARG A 18 8.78 4.83 5.58
C ARG A 18 9.19 3.68 4.67
N LYS A 19 9.33 2.49 5.24
CA LYS A 19 9.72 1.32 4.45
C LYS A 19 8.60 0.94 3.47
N CYS A 20 7.35 1.08 3.90
CA CYS A 20 6.22 0.83 3.02
C CYS A 20 6.22 1.78 1.82
N GLU A 21 6.60 3.04 2.03
CA GLU A 21 6.74 3.99 0.93
C GLU A 21 7.77 3.52 -0.09
N GLU A 22 8.91 3.00 0.38
CA GLU A 22 9.92 2.45 -0.51
C GLU A 22 9.39 1.28 -1.31
N PHE A 23 8.65 0.38 -0.67
CA PHE A 23 8.06 -0.77 -1.35
C PHE A 23 7.07 -0.35 -2.44
N ILE A 24 6.27 0.68 -2.17
CA ILE A 24 5.32 1.20 -3.17
C ILE A 24 6.10 1.70 -4.39
N LEU A 25 7.14 2.50 -4.16
CA LEU A 25 7.94 3.05 -5.25
C LEU A 25 8.65 1.97 -6.07
N GLN A 26 8.95 0.84 -5.44
CA GLN A 26 9.60 -0.29 -6.11
C GLN A 26 8.63 -1.17 -6.88
N GLY A 27 7.33 -0.89 -6.82
CA GLY A 27 6.32 -1.67 -7.52
C GLY A 27 5.99 -2.99 -6.86
N LYS A 28 6.19 -3.11 -5.56
CA LYS A 28 5.92 -4.34 -4.82
C LYS A 28 4.51 -4.41 -4.26
N VAL A 29 3.73 -3.36 -4.43
CA VAL A 29 2.38 -3.27 -3.87
C VAL A 29 1.37 -3.17 -5.01
N LYS A 30 0.32 -3.98 -4.93
CA LYS A 30 -0.79 -3.96 -5.88
C LYS A 30 -2.07 -3.58 -5.16
N VAL A 31 -2.90 -2.82 -5.84
CA VAL A 31 -4.25 -2.48 -5.36
C VAL A 31 -5.23 -2.92 -6.44
N ASN A 32 -6.14 -3.80 -6.09
CA ASN A 32 -7.12 -4.36 -7.03
C ASN A 32 -6.45 -4.96 -8.28
N GLY A 33 -5.31 -5.61 -8.09
CA GLY A 33 -4.60 -6.26 -9.19
C GLY A 33 -3.69 -5.36 -10.00
N GLU A 34 -3.61 -4.07 -9.65
CA GLU A 34 -2.75 -3.13 -10.36
C GLU A 34 -1.57 -2.72 -9.50
N VAL A 35 -0.38 -2.73 -10.09
CA VAL A 35 0.82 -2.25 -9.40
C VAL A 35 0.72 -0.74 -9.21
N LYS A 36 0.91 -0.29 -7.98
CA LYS A 36 0.89 1.13 -7.65
C LYS A 36 2.29 1.58 -7.24
N THR A 37 2.75 2.67 -7.84
CA THR A 37 4.08 3.20 -7.59
C THR A 37 4.05 4.66 -7.11
N GLU A 38 2.88 5.17 -6.77
CA GLU A 38 2.71 6.55 -6.31
C GLU A 38 2.40 6.58 -4.82
N LEU A 39 2.98 7.54 -4.10
CA LEU A 39 2.80 7.64 -2.66
C LEU A 39 1.49 8.30 -2.24
N GLY A 40 0.86 9.04 -3.14
CA GLY A 40 -0.38 9.76 -2.82
C GLY A 40 -1.65 8.94 -2.93
N ILE A 41 -1.53 7.64 -3.20
CA ILE A 41 -2.69 6.79 -3.41
C ILE A 41 -3.39 6.49 -2.09
N LYS A 42 -4.71 6.59 -2.11
CA LYS A 42 -5.55 6.21 -0.98
C LYS A 42 -6.29 4.92 -1.30
N VAL A 43 -6.49 4.10 -0.28
CA VAL A 43 -7.25 2.86 -0.40
C VAL A 43 -8.32 2.80 0.65
N ASP A 44 -9.40 2.08 0.34
CA ASP A 44 -10.44 1.77 1.31
C ASP A 44 -10.25 0.31 1.70
N PRO A 45 -9.82 0.03 2.94
CA PRO A 45 -9.55 -1.35 3.36
C PRO A 45 -10.75 -2.27 3.27
N GLN A 46 -11.95 -1.72 3.23
CA GLN A 46 -13.17 -2.51 3.15
C GLN A 46 -13.57 -2.84 1.71
N LYS A 47 -13.08 -2.06 0.75
CA LYS A 47 -13.48 -2.21 -0.67
C LYS A 47 -12.32 -2.62 -1.56
N ASP A 48 -11.13 -2.16 -1.25
CA ASP A 48 -9.96 -2.39 -2.10
C ASP A 48 -9.17 -3.58 -1.62
N VAL A 49 -8.69 -4.37 -2.58
CA VAL A 49 -7.82 -5.52 -2.29
C VAL A 49 -6.38 -5.06 -2.44
N VAL A 50 -5.64 -5.08 -1.35
CA VAL A 50 -4.23 -4.65 -1.33
C VAL A 50 -3.35 -5.89 -1.22
N GLU A 51 -2.41 -6.03 -2.14
CA GLU A 51 -1.47 -7.13 -2.14
C GLU A 51 -0.05 -6.60 -2.02
N PHE A 52 0.75 -7.29 -1.23
CA PHE A 52 2.15 -6.95 -1.07
C PHE A 52 2.99 -8.14 -1.49
N ASN A 53 3.89 -7.90 -2.43
CA ASN A 53 4.78 -8.93 -2.95
C ASN A 53 6.23 -8.56 -2.57
N ARG A 54 6.82 -9.36 -1.71
CA ARG A 54 8.19 -9.14 -1.28
C ARG A 54 9.20 -9.37 -2.40
#